data_31c9dd64828df07334aca6b4aa6acecf
#
_entry.id   31c9dd64828df07334aca6b4aa6acecf
#
_cell.length_a   1.000
_cell.length_b   1.000
_cell.length_c   1.000
_cell.angle_alpha   90.00
_cell.angle_beta   90.00
_cell.angle_gamma   90.00
#
_symmetry.space_group_name_H-M   'P 1'
#
loop_
_entity.id
_entity.type
_entity.pdbx_description
1 polymer ?
#
loop_
_entity_poly.entity_id
_entity_poly.type
_entity_poly.pdbx_seq_one_letter_code
_entity_poly.pdbx_strand_id
1 'polypeptide(L)'
;MLAFMDRPIDVLIVGGGPGGLFMAARLAERGVRTLVCEEHMRVGDPVHCTGVLSAESFAKFDLPDAATLNHLTSVRFLSPGGIPVDYTTPSPLATVIDRPVFDRALADRAMAAGAEVRVGARVTALEADASGTRALVGGGAVHARLAVLACGANYRFQQRFGLGLPTTYLQTAQRELPARTPGDVELHFGQDVAPGGFAWAVPVLRPEGAFVRIGVMASRDIRRCYERMLGRIGDRWGVTDRGTAPRVKILPLGAVGRTYGDRMLVIGDAAGLVKPTTGGGIHYSIVSAALAADVAVEALAADRLDAETLSAYERAWRTELAEEFEAQRELRQVATSLSDKAIDSFFELAHTDGIMPIVRATARFNEHRPLIRALFKHPPARRILFRAMMA
;
A
#
# COMPACT_ATOMS: atom_id res chain seq x y z
N MET A 1 14.97 -22.94 -29.77
CA MET A 1 14.77 -21.57 -29.24
C MET A 1 13.86 -20.69 -30.12
N LEU A 2 13.35 -21.13 -31.25
CA LEU A 2 12.46 -20.38 -32.16
C LEU A 2 10.96 -20.69 -32.01
N ALA A 3 10.56 -21.69 -31.25
CA ALA A 3 9.16 -22.11 -31.10
C ALA A 3 8.35 -21.34 -30.02
N PHE A 4 8.97 -20.41 -29.30
CA PHE A 4 8.31 -19.65 -28.23
C PHE A 4 7.75 -18.28 -28.67
N MET A 5 8.06 -17.84 -29.91
CA MET A 5 7.68 -16.48 -30.37
C MET A 5 6.27 -16.37 -30.96
N ASP A 6 5.58 -17.47 -31.25
CA ASP A 6 4.32 -17.47 -32.02
C ASP A 6 3.02 -17.66 -31.19
N ARG A 7 3.11 -17.91 -29.90
CA ARG A 7 1.89 -18.02 -29.09
C ARG A 7 1.46 -16.63 -28.56
N PRO A 8 0.19 -16.25 -28.64
CA PRO A 8 -0.31 -15.01 -28.08
C PRO A 8 -0.08 -14.96 -26.56
N ILE A 9 0.13 -13.78 -26.00
CA ILE A 9 0.23 -13.56 -24.55
C ILE A 9 -1.13 -13.86 -23.92
N ASP A 10 -1.16 -14.66 -22.84
CA ASP A 10 -2.39 -14.92 -22.12
C ASP A 10 -2.76 -13.72 -21.23
N VAL A 11 -1.80 -13.19 -20.46
CA VAL A 11 -2.04 -12.09 -19.53
C VAL A 11 -1.03 -10.96 -19.74
N LEU A 12 -1.54 -9.76 -20.01
CA LEU A 12 -0.79 -8.51 -19.95
C LEU A 12 -1.01 -7.82 -18.60
N ILE A 13 0.06 -7.59 -17.85
CA ILE A 13 0.02 -6.83 -16.59
C ILE A 13 0.57 -5.43 -16.82
N VAL A 14 -0.21 -4.42 -16.52
CA VAL A 14 0.15 -3.00 -16.66
C VAL A 14 0.64 -2.47 -15.32
N GLY A 15 1.96 -2.38 -15.17
CA GLY A 15 2.67 -1.93 -13.98
C GLY A 15 3.47 -3.02 -13.28
N GLY A 16 4.76 -2.75 -13.07
CA GLY A 16 5.75 -3.61 -12.42
C GLY A 16 5.97 -3.29 -10.94
N GLY A 17 4.90 -2.93 -10.23
CA GLY A 17 4.93 -2.83 -8.76
C GLY A 17 4.77 -4.18 -8.08
N PRO A 18 4.85 -4.24 -6.72
CA PRO A 18 4.82 -5.49 -5.96
C PRO A 18 3.67 -6.44 -6.32
N GLY A 19 2.45 -5.92 -6.44
CA GLY A 19 1.29 -6.76 -6.80
C GLY A 19 1.36 -7.30 -8.22
N GLY A 20 1.75 -6.47 -9.20
CA GLY A 20 1.88 -6.90 -10.59
C GLY A 20 2.94 -7.97 -10.77
N LEU A 21 4.11 -7.79 -10.15
CA LEU A 21 5.22 -8.76 -10.21
C LEU A 21 4.90 -10.06 -9.46
N PHE A 22 4.26 -9.96 -8.30
CA PHE A 22 3.81 -11.12 -7.55
C PHE A 22 2.76 -11.93 -8.33
N MET A 23 1.79 -11.26 -8.95
CA MET A 23 0.81 -11.91 -9.83
C MET A 23 1.48 -12.58 -11.01
N ALA A 24 2.45 -11.90 -11.65
CA ALA A 24 3.18 -12.44 -12.79
C ALA A 24 3.90 -13.75 -12.45
N ALA A 25 4.57 -13.81 -11.29
CA ALA A 25 5.22 -15.03 -10.82
C ALA A 25 4.20 -16.18 -10.66
N ARG A 26 3.09 -15.92 -9.95
CA ARG A 26 2.05 -16.94 -9.72
C ARG A 26 1.36 -17.44 -10.98
N LEU A 27 1.17 -16.59 -11.97
CA LEU A 27 0.61 -16.96 -13.27
C LEU A 27 1.60 -17.80 -14.06
N ALA A 28 2.87 -17.37 -14.13
CA ALA A 28 3.91 -18.08 -14.86
C ALA A 28 4.22 -19.46 -14.24
N GLU A 29 4.25 -19.59 -12.92
CA GLU A 29 4.36 -20.87 -12.19
C GLU A 29 3.27 -21.88 -12.59
N ARG A 30 2.12 -21.39 -13.09
CA ARG A 30 0.98 -22.20 -13.57
C ARG A 30 0.93 -22.32 -15.10
N GLY A 31 2.03 -21.96 -15.79
CA GLY A 31 2.16 -22.09 -17.24
C GLY A 31 1.41 -21.04 -18.07
N VAL A 32 0.92 -19.96 -17.44
CA VAL A 32 0.25 -18.85 -18.13
C VAL A 32 1.30 -17.91 -18.72
N ARG A 33 1.25 -17.66 -20.04
CA ARG A 33 2.16 -16.70 -20.70
C ARG A 33 1.85 -15.28 -20.26
N THR A 34 2.72 -14.72 -19.44
CA THR A 34 2.52 -13.44 -18.79
C THR A 34 3.57 -12.43 -19.23
N LEU A 35 3.10 -11.24 -19.62
CA LEU A 35 3.94 -10.06 -19.88
C LEU A 35 3.61 -8.96 -18.88
N VAL A 36 4.62 -8.45 -18.18
CA VAL A 36 4.55 -7.24 -17.38
C VAL A 36 5.14 -6.06 -18.16
N CYS A 37 4.39 -4.97 -18.27
CA CYS A 37 4.87 -3.71 -18.84
C CYS A 37 5.04 -2.67 -17.73
N GLU A 38 6.29 -2.31 -17.43
CA GLU A 38 6.66 -1.27 -16.47
C GLU A 38 7.10 0.00 -17.21
N GLU A 39 6.52 1.16 -16.81
CA GLU A 39 6.79 2.43 -17.50
C GLU A 39 8.19 3.00 -17.23
N HIS A 40 8.77 2.71 -16.06
CA HIS A 40 10.10 3.20 -15.68
C HIS A 40 11.20 2.30 -16.24
N MET A 41 12.40 2.87 -16.38
CA MET A 41 13.58 2.17 -16.90
C MET A 41 14.15 1.13 -15.92
N ARG A 42 13.70 1.17 -14.66
CA ARG A 42 14.11 0.23 -13.62
C ARG A 42 12.93 -0.10 -12.72
N VAL A 43 12.75 -1.37 -12.43
CA VAL A 43 11.78 -1.84 -11.44
C VAL A 43 12.12 -1.28 -10.06
N GLY A 44 11.10 -0.79 -9.34
CA GLY A 44 11.23 -0.21 -8.01
C GLY A 44 11.61 1.27 -7.98
N ASP A 45 11.94 1.88 -9.11
CA ASP A 45 12.21 3.32 -9.24
C ASP A 45 11.01 4.04 -9.91
N PRO A 46 10.72 5.26 -9.47
CA PRO A 46 11.19 5.98 -8.28
C PRO A 46 10.49 5.54 -6.99
N VAL A 47 11.22 5.47 -5.88
CA VAL A 47 10.66 5.09 -4.57
C VAL A 47 9.73 6.18 -4.04
N HIS A 48 8.52 5.78 -3.61
CA HIS A 48 7.51 6.64 -2.99
C HIS A 48 6.91 6.08 -1.70
N CYS A 49 7.35 4.92 -1.28
CA CYS A 49 6.79 4.18 -0.16
C CYS A 49 7.72 4.21 1.04
N THR A 50 7.17 4.28 2.24
CA THR A 50 7.94 4.13 3.49
C THR A 50 8.62 2.76 3.58
N GLY A 51 8.06 1.75 2.89
CA GLY A 51 8.65 0.41 2.88
C GLY A 51 8.59 -0.28 4.24
N VAL A 52 7.50 -0.13 4.97
CA VAL A 52 7.26 -0.84 6.23
C VAL A 52 6.22 -1.92 5.98
N LEU A 53 6.62 -3.18 6.13
CA LEU A 53 5.76 -4.35 5.98
C LEU A 53 5.70 -5.14 7.29
N SER A 54 4.58 -5.84 7.52
CA SER A 54 4.49 -6.76 8.66
C SER A 54 5.41 -7.95 8.47
N ALA A 55 5.99 -8.44 9.58
CA ALA A 55 6.75 -9.68 9.58
C ALA A 55 5.89 -10.88 9.10
N GLU A 56 4.59 -10.88 9.43
CA GLU A 56 3.62 -11.87 8.95
C GLU A 56 3.53 -11.93 7.42
N SER A 57 3.60 -10.78 6.73
CA SER A 57 3.54 -10.75 5.27
C SER A 57 4.69 -11.50 4.62
N PHE A 58 5.90 -11.44 5.22
CA PHE A 58 7.06 -12.17 4.72
C PHE A 58 6.83 -13.68 4.74
N ALA A 59 6.38 -14.21 5.86
CA ALA A 59 6.09 -15.65 6.01
C ALA A 59 4.91 -16.10 5.13
N LYS A 60 3.82 -15.30 5.09
CA LYS A 60 2.60 -15.66 4.34
C LYS A 60 2.84 -15.75 2.83
N PHE A 61 3.68 -14.87 2.27
CA PHE A 61 3.85 -14.73 0.84
C PHE A 61 5.26 -15.09 0.34
N ASP A 62 6.11 -15.62 1.22
CA ASP A 62 7.50 -15.94 0.90
C ASP A 62 8.20 -14.74 0.24
N LEU A 63 8.17 -13.59 0.96
CA LEU A 63 8.73 -12.34 0.44
C LEU A 63 10.26 -12.31 0.56
N PRO A 64 10.96 -11.55 -0.30
CA PRO A 64 12.42 -11.56 -0.36
C PRO A 64 13.06 -10.89 0.87
N ASP A 65 13.62 -11.68 1.78
CA ASP A 65 14.31 -11.22 2.99
C ASP A 65 15.56 -10.39 2.68
N ALA A 66 16.20 -10.60 1.53
CA ALA A 66 17.37 -9.83 1.08
C ALA A 66 17.09 -8.32 0.96
N ALA A 67 15.82 -7.91 0.89
CA ALA A 67 15.43 -6.51 0.88
C ALA A 67 15.31 -5.90 2.28
N THR A 68 15.47 -6.67 3.34
CA THR A 68 15.34 -6.20 4.73
C THR A 68 16.49 -5.25 5.09
N LEU A 69 16.14 -4.06 5.56
CA LEU A 69 17.07 -3.08 6.11
C LEU A 69 17.17 -3.19 7.63
N ASN A 70 16.06 -3.19 8.31
CA ASN A 70 15.98 -3.38 9.76
C ASN A 70 14.58 -3.81 10.21
N HIS A 71 14.52 -4.38 11.41
CA HIS A 71 13.28 -4.79 12.06
C HIS A 71 12.81 -3.75 13.07
N LEU A 72 11.49 -3.66 13.24
CA LEU A 72 10.83 -2.72 14.14
C LEU A 72 10.11 -3.49 15.25
N THR A 73 10.50 -3.22 16.50
CA THR A 73 9.90 -3.79 17.71
C THR A 73 9.20 -2.74 18.57
N SER A 74 9.42 -1.45 18.27
CA SER A 74 8.87 -0.33 19.04
C SER A 74 8.34 0.76 18.14
N VAL A 75 7.33 1.45 18.62
CA VAL A 75 6.78 2.66 18.02
C VAL A 75 6.33 3.62 19.10
N ARG A 76 6.66 4.89 18.92
CA ARG A 76 6.19 6.00 19.75
C ARG A 76 5.12 6.77 19.00
N PHE A 77 3.95 6.86 19.59
CA PHE A 77 2.87 7.72 19.15
C PHE A 77 2.96 9.05 19.90
N LEU A 78 2.75 10.17 19.21
CA LEU A 78 2.83 11.51 19.77
C LEU A 78 1.54 12.27 19.44
N SER A 79 0.83 12.69 20.48
CA SER A 79 -0.38 13.49 20.35
C SER A 79 -0.07 14.92 19.87
N PRO A 80 -1.07 15.72 19.48
CA PRO A 80 -0.88 17.15 19.17
C PRO A 80 -0.19 17.93 20.26
N GLY A 81 -0.57 17.69 21.54
CA GLY A 81 0.04 18.29 22.74
C GLY A 81 1.40 17.70 23.13
N GLY A 82 1.90 16.69 22.39
CA GLY A 82 3.18 16.06 22.66
C GLY A 82 3.14 14.94 23.71
N ILE A 83 1.96 14.43 24.07
CA ILE A 83 1.79 13.30 24.99
C ILE A 83 2.27 12.03 24.27
N PRO A 84 3.31 11.32 24.79
CA PRO A 84 3.82 10.11 24.17
C PRO A 84 3.03 8.90 24.62
N VAL A 85 2.84 7.94 23.71
CA VAL A 85 2.42 6.57 24.03
C VAL A 85 3.37 5.62 23.33
N ASP A 86 4.10 4.83 24.11
CA ASP A 86 5.06 3.85 23.60
C ASP A 86 4.44 2.46 23.53
N TYR A 87 4.64 1.80 22.40
CA TYR A 87 4.24 0.41 22.19
C TYR A 87 5.43 -0.41 21.75
N THR A 88 5.75 -1.43 22.51
CA THR A 88 6.88 -2.33 22.27
C THR A 88 6.41 -3.78 22.28
N THR A 89 7.00 -4.60 21.42
CA THR A 89 6.73 -6.02 21.31
C THR A 89 8.00 -6.85 21.51
N PRO A 90 7.88 -8.08 22.05
CA PRO A 90 9.04 -8.95 22.26
C PRO A 90 9.66 -9.47 20.95
N SER A 91 8.92 -9.45 19.86
CA SER A 91 9.38 -9.83 18.52
C SER A 91 9.01 -8.77 17.50
N PRO A 92 9.73 -8.65 16.37
CA PRO A 92 9.42 -7.68 15.34
C PRO A 92 7.99 -7.82 14.79
N LEU A 93 7.24 -6.72 14.80
CA LEU A 93 5.93 -6.62 14.15
C LEU A 93 6.06 -6.22 12.69
N ALA A 94 7.10 -5.48 12.37
CA ALA A 94 7.30 -4.94 11.04
C ALA A 94 8.78 -4.90 10.67
N THR A 95 9.01 -4.81 9.38
CA THR A 95 10.32 -4.77 8.73
C THR A 95 10.38 -3.56 7.83
N VAL A 96 11.47 -2.83 7.88
CA VAL A 96 11.80 -1.77 6.92
C VAL A 96 12.52 -2.41 5.75
N ILE A 97 12.05 -2.17 4.54
CA ILE A 97 12.63 -2.73 3.32
C ILE A 97 13.25 -1.67 2.41
N ASP A 98 14.25 -2.10 1.65
CA ASP A 98 14.71 -1.40 0.46
C ASP A 98 13.77 -1.72 -0.72
N ARG A 99 12.94 -0.75 -1.12
CA ARG A 99 11.94 -0.94 -2.16
C ARG A 99 12.53 -1.32 -3.52
N PRO A 100 13.59 -0.66 -4.02
CA PRO A 100 14.26 -1.10 -5.25
C PRO A 100 14.78 -2.54 -5.19
N VAL A 101 15.37 -2.96 -4.08
CA VAL A 101 15.84 -4.35 -3.91
C VAL A 101 14.65 -5.30 -3.85
N PHE A 102 13.62 -4.96 -3.08
CA PHE A 102 12.41 -5.76 -2.92
C PHE A 102 11.67 -5.97 -4.25
N ASP A 103 11.41 -4.87 -4.97
CA ASP A 103 10.65 -4.95 -6.23
C ASP A 103 11.45 -5.68 -7.31
N ARG A 104 12.79 -5.51 -7.38
CA ARG A 104 13.64 -6.28 -8.30
C ARG A 104 13.65 -7.76 -7.97
N ALA A 105 13.73 -8.14 -6.70
CA ALA A 105 13.67 -9.55 -6.32
C ALA A 105 12.33 -10.21 -6.71
N LEU A 106 11.23 -9.47 -6.62
CA LEU A 106 9.94 -9.95 -7.15
C LEU A 106 9.95 -10.06 -8.69
N ALA A 107 10.61 -9.14 -9.39
CA ALA A 107 10.76 -9.22 -10.84
C ALA A 107 11.62 -10.42 -11.25
N ASP A 108 12.73 -10.65 -10.57
CA ASP A 108 13.61 -11.80 -10.79
C ASP A 108 12.86 -13.12 -10.55
N ARG A 109 12.04 -13.20 -9.50
CA ARG A 109 11.15 -14.35 -9.25
C ARG A 109 10.15 -14.55 -10.38
N ALA A 110 9.51 -13.49 -10.86
CA ALA A 110 8.57 -13.57 -11.97
C ALA A 110 9.24 -14.07 -13.26
N MET A 111 10.43 -13.55 -13.57
CA MET A 111 11.22 -13.98 -14.73
C MET A 111 11.72 -15.41 -14.60
N ALA A 112 12.17 -15.83 -13.42
CA ALA A 112 12.58 -17.21 -13.15
C ALA A 112 11.41 -18.19 -13.31
N ALA A 113 10.18 -17.77 -13.00
CA ALA A 113 8.96 -18.55 -13.24
C ALA A 113 8.54 -18.58 -14.72
N GLY A 114 9.14 -17.77 -15.59
CA GLY A 114 8.87 -17.72 -17.03
C GLY A 114 8.02 -16.53 -17.50
N ALA A 115 7.73 -15.55 -16.63
CA ALA A 115 7.11 -14.31 -17.07
C ALA A 115 8.10 -13.41 -17.81
N GLU A 116 7.62 -12.63 -18.77
CA GLU A 116 8.39 -11.57 -19.40
C GLU A 116 8.15 -10.24 -18.67
N VAL A 117 9.24 -9.53 -18.33
CA VAL A 117 9.16 -8.20 -17.70
C VAL A 117 9.85 -7.19 -18.61
N ARG A 118 9.09 -6.24 -19.14
CA ARG A 118 9.58 -5.14 -19.98
C ARG A 118 9.60 -3.85 -19.20
N VAL A 119 10.77 -3.27 -19.00
CA VAL A 119 10.97 -1.93 -18.44
C VAL A 119 11.02 -0.87 -19.54
N GLY A 120 10.76 0.42 -19.21
CA GLY A 120 10.62 1.49 -20.21
C GLY A 120 9.43 1.26 -21.14
N ALA A 121 8.52 0.38 -20.79
CA ALA A 121 7.42 -0.13 -21.61
C ALA A 121 6.07 0.47 -21.17
N ARG A 122 5.93 1.77 -21.33
CA ARG A 122 4.70 2.47 -20.93
C ARG A 122 3.52 2.06 -21.81
N VAL A 123 2.46 1.57 -21.19
CA VAL A 123 1.18 1.32 -21.86
C VAL A 123 0.46 2.65 -22.04
N THR A 124 0.33 3.10 -23.27
CA THR A 124 -0.27 4.42 -23.62
C THR A 124 -1.74 4.33 -23.98
N ALA A 125 -2.19 3.20 -24.51
CA ALA A 125 -3.59 2.90 -24.77
C ALA A 125 -3.88 1.43 -24.44
N LEU A 126 -5.11 1.14 -24.08
CA LEU A 126 -5.62 -0.21 -23.81
C LEU A 126 -7.04 -0.29 -24.35
N GLU A 127 -7.35 -1.36 -25.07
CA GLU A 127 -8.64 -1.70 -25.63
C GLU A 127 -8.95 -3.14 -25.27
N ALA A 128 -10.23 -3.47 -25.08
CA ALA A 128 -10.71 -4.83 -24.87
C ALA A 128 -11.98 -5.04 -25.68
N ASP A 129 -12.06 -6.18 -26.38
CA ASP A 129 -13.22 -6.61 -27.14
C ASP A 129 -13.40 -8.15 -27.04
N ALA A 130 -14.33 -8.69 -27.80
CA ALA A 130 -14.62 -10.13 -27.78
C ALA A 130 -13.40 -11.00 -28.17
N SER A 131 -12.48 -10.46 -28.98
CA SER A 131 -11.28 -11.20 -29.47
C SER A 131 -10.11 -11.20 -28.50
N GLY A 132 -10.04 -10.21 -27.59
CA GLY A 132 -8.93 -10.06 -26.65
C GLY A 132 -8.73 -8.65 -26.15
N THR A 133 -7.53 -8.38 -25.66
CA THR A 133 -7.08 -7.05 -25.29
C THR A 133 -5.93 -6.61 -26.20
N ARG A 134 -5.93 -5.33 -26.54
CA ARG A 134 -4.88 -4.69 -27.34
C ARG A 134 -4.30 -3.48 -26.61
N ALA A 135 -3.02 -3.51 -26.34
CA ALA A 135 -2.30 -2.41 -25.69
C ALA A 135 -1.29 -1.79 -26.64
N LEU A 136 -1.14 -0.45 -26.58
CA LEU A 136 -0.04 0.25 -27.25
C LEU A 136 1.10 0.46 -26.26
N VAL A 137 2.27 -0.09 -26.60
CA VAL A 137 3.46 -0.11 -25.76
C VAL A 137 4.68 0.27 -26.58
N GLY A 138 5.37 1.37 -26.25
CA GLY A 138 6.59 1.77 -26.94
C GLY A 138 6.44 1.97 -28.46
N GLY A 139 5.24 2.36 -28.93
CA GLY A 139 4.93 2.54 -30.35
C GLY A 139 4.50 1.27 -31.10
N GLY A 140 4.53 0.10 -30.45
CA GLY A 140 4.02 -1.19 -30.97
C GLY A 140 2.71 -1.62 -30.31
N ALA A 141 2.02 -2.58 -30.90
CA ALA A 141 0.83 -3.21 -30.33
C ALA A 141 1.19 -4.55 -29.65
N VAL A 142 0.63 -4.77 -28.47
CA VAL A 142 0.68 -6.04 -27.74
C VAL A 142 -0.73 -6.57 -27.64
N HIS A 143 -0.94 -7.83 -27.99
CA HIS A 143 -2.21 -8.53 -27.88
C HIS A 143 -2.14 -9.57 -26.76
N ALA A 144 -3.20 -9.62 -25.93
CA ALA A 144 -3.35 -10.61 -24.87
C ALA A 144 -4.80 -11.06 -24.74
N ARG A 145 -5.03 -12.18 -24.06
CA ARG A 145 -6.39 -12.66 -23.79
C ARG A 145 -7.03 -11.89 -22.63
N LEU A 146 -6.22 -11.50 -21.64
CA LEU A 146 -6.64 -10.79 -20.42
C LEU A 146 -5.66 -9.65 -20.12
N ALA A 147 -6.15 -8.51 -19.67
CA ALA A 147 -5.34 -7.41 -19.10
C ALA A 147 -5.54 -7.28 -17.60
N VAL A 148 -4.46 -6.97 -16.87
CA VAL A 148 -4.49 -6.69 -15.43
C VAL A 148 -3.95 -5.28 -15.19
N LEU A 149 -4.76 -4.42 -14.60
CA LEU A 149 -4.35 -3.08 -14.20
C LEU A 149 -3.69 -3.14 -12.83
N ALA A 150 -2.36 -3.02 -12.80
CA ALA A 150 -1.52 -2.94 -11.61
C ALA A 150 -0.73 -1.60 -11.58
N CYS A 151 -1.27 -0.56 -12.23
CA CYS A 151 -0.62 0.73 -12.52
C CYS A 151 -0.63 1.72 -11.33
N GLY A 152 -0.80 1.22 -10.10
CA GLY A 152 -0.82 2.07 -8.91
C GLY A 152 -1.93 3.12 -8.96
N ALA A 153 -1.70 4.29 -8.36
CA ALA A 153 -2.68 5.36 -8.29
C ALA A 153 -2.83 6.16 -9.61
N ASN A 154 -2.77 5.48 -10.74
CA ASN A 154 -3.05 6.04 -12.07
C ASN A 154 -4.37 5.46 -12.58
N TYR A 155 -5.42 6.27 -12.56
CA TYR A 155 -6.80 5.82 -12.82
C TYR A 155 -7.31 6.09 -14.25
N ARG A 156 -6.41 6.39 -15.19
CA ARG A 156 -6.78 6.70 -16.58
C ARG A 156 -7.55 5.56 -17.25
N PHE A 157 -7.12 4.31 -17.02
CA PHE A 157 -7.78 3.15 -17.61
C PHE A 157 -9.08 2.83 -16.89
N GLN A 158 -9.13 2.96 -15.57
CA GLN A 158 -10.36 2.76 -14.79
C GLN A 158 -11.48 3.72 -15.25
N GLN A 159 -11.15 5.00 -15.51
CA GLN A 159 -12.09 5.97 -16.08
C GLN A 159 -12.54 5.54 -17.48
N ARG A 160 -11.59 5.17 -18.36
CA ARG A 160 -11.89 4.77 -19.73
C ARG A 160 -12.83 3.57 -19.82
N PHE A 161 -12.66 2.60 -18.93
CA PHE A 161 -13.47 1.38 -18.89
C PHE A 161 -14.69 1.46 -17.96
N GLY A 162 -15.00 2.63 -17.42
CA GLY A 162 -16.15 2.80 -16.54
C GLY A 162 -16.11 1.98 -15.26
N LEU A 163 -14.88 1.68 -14.75
CA LEU A 163 -14.69 0.88 -13.53
C LEU A 163 -14.85 1.73 -12.26
N GLY A 164 -15.02 3.04 -12.40
CA GLY A 164 -15.13 3.99 -11.31
C GLY A 164 -13.78 4.43 -10.76
N LEU A 165 -13.82 5.29 -9.76
CA LEU A 165 -12.65 5.85 -9.08
C LEU A 165 -12.78 5.65 -7.58
N PRO A 166 -11.68 5.60 -6.82
CA PRO A 166 -11.72 5.75 -5.38
C PRO A 166 -12.41 7.05 -4.98
N THR A 167 -13.22 6.99 -3.94
CA THR A 167 -14.02 8.14 -3.48
C THR A 167 -13.25 9.07 -2.55
N THR A 168 -12.17 8.58 -1.95
CA THR A 168 -11.37 9.31 -0.95
C THR A 168 -9.88 9.20 -1.29
N TYR A 169 -9.20 10.34 -1.22
CA TYR A 169 -7.76 10.44 -1.43
C TYR A 169 -7.11 11.27 -0.34
N LEU A 170 -5.86 10.92 -0.02
CA LEU A 170 -4.94 11.80 0.67
C LEU A 170 -3.74 12.12 -0.22
N GLN A 171 -3.02 13.16 0.17
CA GLN A 171 -1.69 13.41 -0.34
C GLN A 171 -0.65 12.82 0.62
N THR A 172 0.45 12.33 0.08
CA THR A 172 1.61 11.90 0.86
C THR A 172 2.84 12.64 0.37
N ALA A 173 3.73 12.97 1.29
CA ALA A 173 5.05 13.53 1.00
C ALA A 173 6.08 12.79 1.84
N GLN A 174 7.20 12.37 1.26
CA GLN A 174 8.22 11.61 1.96
C GLN A 174 9.61 11.81 1.38
N ARG A 175 10.61 11.70 2.27
CA ARG A 175 12.03 11.56 1.92
C ARG A 175 12.75 10.63 2.89
N GLU A 176 13.81 10.01 2.38
CA GLU A 176 14.85 9.38 3.20
C GLU A 176 16.02 10.36 3.28
N LEU A 177 16.48 10.64 4.49
CA LEU A 177 17.52 11.64 4.80
C LEU A 177 18.57 11.00 5.73
N PRO A 178 19.86 11.35 5.60
CA PRO A 178 20.90 10.94 6.55
C PRO A 178 20.54 11.42 7.97
N ALA A 179 20.70 10.56 8.97
CA ALA A 179 20.41 10.85 10.37
C ALA A 179 21.53 10.33 11.27
N ARG A 180 22.04 11.15 12.21
CA ARG A 180 23.13 10.75 13.11
C ARG A 180 22.65 9.98 14.34
N THR A 181 21.46 10.30 14.82
CA THR A 181 20.87 9.75 16.04
C THR A 181 19.45 9.22 15.77
N PRO A 182 19.31 8.13 14.99
CA PRO A 182 18.00 7.55 14.72
C PRO A 182 17.38 7.05 16.03
N GLY A 183 16.11 7.44 16.25
CA GLY A 183 15.29 6.94 17.35
C GLY A 183 14.49 5.71 16.95
N ASP A 184 13.48 5.42 17.75
CA ASP A 184 12.42 4.46 17.39
C ASP A 184 11.49 5.07 16.32
N VAL A 185 10.62 4.24 15.74
CA VAL A 185 9.56 4.77 14.88
C VAL A 185 8.71 5.77 15.64
N GLU A 186 8.47 6.92 15.05
CA GLU A 186 7.57 7.92 15.60
C GLU A 186 6.40 8.18 14.66
N LEU A 187 5.19 8.26 15.24
CA LEU A 187 3.98 8.68 14.57
C LEU A 187 3.43 9.93 15.26
N HIS A 188 3.26 11.01 14.52
CA HIS A 188 2.80 12.30 15.02
C HIS A 188 1.41 12.61 14.48
N PHE A 189 0.51 13.00 15.37
CA PHE A 189 -0.86 13.36 15.07
C PHE A 189 -1.12 14.84 15.29
N GLY A 190 -2.23 15.34 14.77
CA GLY A 190 -2.71 16.70 14.96
C GLY A 190 -2.90 17.50 13.68
N GLN A 191 -3.81 18.47 13.75
CA GLN A 191 -4.21 19.30 12.61
C GLN A 191 -3.05 20.17 12.09
N ASP A 192 -2.13 20.56 12.98
CA ASP A 192 -0.97 21.35 12.59
C ASP A 192 0.09 20.56 11.81
N VAL A 193 0.25 19.26 12.11
CA VAL A 193 1.27 18.39 11.48
C VAL A 193 0.72 17.68 10.27
N ALA A 194 -0.49 17.13 10.36
CA ALA A 194 -1.04 16.26 9.34
C ALA A 194 -2.58 16.27 9.38
N PRO A 195 -3.25 17.33 8.90
CA PRO A 195 -4.71 17.42 8.93
C PRO A 195 -5.36 16.23 8.22
N GLY A 196 -6.20 15.50 8.94
CA GLY A 196 -6.87 14.29 8.45
C GLY A 196 -5.97 13.08 8.20
N GLY A 197 -4.73 13.09 8.72
CA GLY A 197 -3.76 12.02 8.59
C GLY A 197 -2.81 11.92 9.77
N PHE A 198 -1.56 11.56 9.49
CA PHE A 198 -0.45 11.56 10.46
C PHE A 198 0.89 11.74 9.75
N ALA A 199 1.92 12.09 10.52
CA ALA A 199 3.29 12.14 10.06
C ALA A 199 4.12 11.04 10.73
N TRP A 200 5.21 10.64 10.09
CA TRP A 200 6.08 9.57 10.59
C TRP A 200 7.55 9.89 10.45
N ALA A 201 8.34 9.31 11.34
CA ALA A 201 9.77 9.15 11.24
C ALA A 201 10.11 7.67 11.43
N VAL A 202 10.71 7.06 10.43
CA VAL A 202 11.07 5.64 10.47
C VAL A 202 12.58 5.52 10.33
N PRO A 203 13.28 4.90 11.31
CA PRO A 203 14.71 4.66 11.21
C PRO A 203 15.03 3.66 10.10
N VAL A 204 16.10 3.92 9.37
CA VAL A 204 16.58 3.08 8.28
C VAL A 204 18.07 2.84 8.47
N LEU A 205 18.46 1.58 8.50
CA LEU A 205 19.86 1.18 8.60
C LEU A 205 20.35 0.68 7.25
N ARG A 206 21.33 1.38 6.68
CA ARG A 206 21.97 1.01 5.42
C ARG A 206 23.46 0.72 5.64
N PRO A 207 24.12 0.00 4.74
CA PRO A 207 25.58 -0.22 4.84
C PRO A 207 26.39 1.06 4.96
N GLU A 208 25.94 2.15 4.30
CA GLU A 208 26.59 3.46 4.31
C GLU A 208 26.27 4.31 5.54
N GLY A 209 25.37 3.87 6.42
CA GLY A 209 25.04 4.58 7.66
C GLY A 209 23.57 4.57 8.01
N ALA A 210 23.23 5.41 8.99
CA ALA A 210 21.87 5.56 9.47
C ALA A 210 21.12 6.66 8.72
N PHE A 211 19.84 6.40 8.43
CA PHE A 211 18.93 7.30 7.75
C PHE A 211 17.60 7.36 8.50
N VAL A 212 16.77 8.32 8.13
CA VAL A 212 15.37 8.42 8.56
C VAL A 212 14.47 8.62 7.35
N ARG A 213 13.38 7.88 7.26
CA ARG A 213 12.28 8.16 6.34
C ARG A 213 11.28 9.05 7.06
N ILE A 214 11.32 10.34 6.75
CA ILE A 214 10.35 11.33 7.21
C ILE A 214 9.26 11.42 6.18
N GLY A 215 8.01 11.30 6.63
CA GLY A 215 6.89 11.45 5.74
C GLY A 215 5.65 11.95 6.45
N VAL A 216 4.68 12.34 5.66
CA VAL A 216 3.37 12.79 6.10
C VAL A 216 2.31 12.37 5.11
N MET A 217 1.13 12.02 5.62
CA MET A 217 -0.09 11.95 4.83
C MET A 217 -1.11 12.92 5.38
N ALA A 218 -1.71 13.74 4.51
CA ALA A 218 -2.65 14.78 4.89
C ALA A 218 -3.68 15.04 3.78
N SER A 219 -4.80 15.65 4.17
CA SER A 219 -5.87 16.04 3.24
C SER A 219 -5.56 17.34 2.48
N ARG A 220 -4.65 18.17 3.01
CA ARG A 220 -4.28 19.48 2.45
C ARG A 220 -2.87 19.89 2.88
N ASP A 221 -2.30 20.89 2.21
CA ASP A 221 -1.05 21.56 2.58
C ASP A 221 0.16 20.64 2.78
N ILE A 222 0.22 19.55 2.01
CA ILE A 222 1.14 18.41 2.22
C ILE A 222 2.62 18.83 2.33
N ARG A 223 3.07 19.81 1.54
CA ARG A 223 4.47 20.29 1.59
C ARG A 223 4.76 21.02 2.91
N ARG A 224 3.84 21.89 3.35
CA ARG A 224 3.96 22.60 4.61
C ARG A 224 3.92 21.65 5.80
N CYS A 225 3.05 20.62 5.76
CA CYS A 225 3.03 19.57 6.77
C CYS A 225 4.36 18.82 6.84
N TYR A 226 4.94 18.49 5.70
CA TYR A 226 6.25 17.83 5.64
C TYR A 226 7.37 18.72 6.25
N GLU A 227 7.42 20.00 5.88
CA GLU A 227 8.40 20.96 6.41
C GLU A 227 8.29 21.10 7.93
N ARG A 228 7.07 21.16 8.47
CA ARG A 228 6.83 21.17 9.92
C ARG A 228 7.31 19.90 10.59
N MET A 229 7.02 18.75 10.01
CA MET A 229 7.50 17.49 10.56
C MET A 229 9.03 17.41 10.53
N LEU A 230 9.66 17.80 9.43
CA LEU A 230 11.11 17.91 9.35
C LEU A 230 11.70 18.85 10.38
N GLY A 231 11.06 20.01 10.63
CA GLY A 231 11.47 20.94 11.68
C GLY A 231 11.35 20.36 13.11
N ARG A 232 10.29 19.57 13.38
CA ARG A 232 10.08 18.95 14.70
C ARG A 232 11.15 17.92 15.08
N ILE A 233 11.59 17.14 14.11
CA ILE A 233 12.46 15.99 14.40
C ILE A 233 13.87 16.13 13.86
N GLY A 234 14.09 17.03 12.89
CA GLY A 234 15.36 17.11 12.15
C GLY A 234 16.58 17.28 13.05
N ASP A 235 16.54 18.21 13.98
CA ASP A 235 17.65 18.47 14.89
C ASP A 235 17.85 17.33 15.90
N ARG A 236 16.75 16.79 16.44
CA ARG A 236 16.77 15.68 17.40
C ARG A 236 17.33 14.38 16.80
N TRP A 237 17.02 14.11 15.53
CA TRP A 237 17.52 12.95 14.80
C TRP A 237 18.85 13.22 14.09
N GLY A 238 19.41 14.44 14.26
CA GLY A 238 20.67 14.82 13.65
C GLY A 238 20.63 14.76 12.12
N VAL A 239 19.54 15.21 11.52
CA VAL A 239 19.37 15.28 10.06
C VAL A 239 20.32 16.38 9.53
N THR A 240 21.36 15.97 8.81
CA THR A 240 22.43 16.88 8.34
C THR A 240 22.14 17.51 6.99
N ASP A 241 21.40 16.80 6.14
CA ASP A 241 20.97 17.29 4.83
C ASP A 241 19.44 17.32 4.78
N ARG A 242 18.88 18.51 4.76
CA ARG A 242 17.41 18.69 4.62
C ARG A 242 16.92 18.49 3.19
N GLY A 243 17.85 18.37 2.25
CA GLY A 243 17.63 17.95 0.88
C GLY A 243 16.72 18.86 0.06
N THR A 244 16.32 18.36 -1.09
CA THR A 244 15.35 18.99 -2.00
C THR A 244 13.91 18.74 -1.55
N ALA A 245 12.93 19.34 -2.24
CA ALA A 245 11.51 19.15 -1.93
C ALA A 245 11.10 17.65 -1.89
N PRO A 246 10.18 17.25 -0.99
CA PRO A 246 9.72 15.87 -0.90
C PRO A 246 8.95 15.47 -2.16
N ARG A 247 8.98 14.19 -2.48
CA ARG A 247 8.11 13.62 -3.51
C ARG A 247 6.68 13.55 -2.98
N VAL A 248 5.75 14.06 -3.78
CA VAL A 248 4.32 14.07 -3.44
C VAL A 248 3.59 13.04 -4.30
N LYS A 249 2.72 12.26 -3.68
CA LYS A 249 1.83 11.29 -4.35
C LYS A 249 0.44 11.33 -3.76
N ILE A 250 -0.54 10.93 -4.55
CA ILE A 250 -1.89 10.65 -4.07
C ILE A 250 -1.95 9.22 -3.51
N LEU A 251 -2.75 9.06 -2.49
CA LEU A 251 -3.02 7.79 -1.83
C LEU A 251 -4.52 7.52 -1.88
N PRO A 252 -4.99 6.49 -2.58
CA PRO A 252 -6.40 6.11 -2.57
C PRO A 252 -6.75 5.45 -1.24
N LEU A 253 -7.93 5.75 -0.70
CA LEU A 253 -8.41 5.20 0.57
C LEU A 253 -9.78 4.53 0.43
N GLY A 254 -10.05 3.93 -0.70
CA GLY A 254 -11.26 3.19 -0.96
C GLY A 254 -11.20 2.52 -2.33
N ALA A 255 -11.88 1.40 -2.46
CA ALA A 255 -11.90 0.66 -3.70
C ALA A 255 -12.58 1.45 -4.83
N VAL A 256 -12.16 1.20 -6.05
CA VAL A 256 -12.89 1.62 -7.26
C VAL A 256 -14.27 0.96 -7.31
N GLY A 257 -15.16 1.46 -8.16
CA GLY A 257 -16.52 0.95 -8.26
C GLY A 257 -16.63 -0.53 -8.65
N ARG A 258 -15.74 -0.98 -9.56
CA ARG A 258 -15.57 -2.38 -9.95
C ARG A 258 -14.10 -2.70 -10.18
N THR A 259 -13.65 -3.88 -9.70
CA THR A 259 -12.27 -4.34 -9.86
C THR A 259 -12.10 -5.34 -11.01
N TYR A 260 -13.10 -5.47 -11.85
CA TYR A 260 -13.15 -6.37 -13.00
C TYR A 260 -13.96 -5.76 -14.17
N GLY A 261 -13.80 -6.30 -15.33
CA GLY A 261 -14.55 -6.02 -16.56
C GLY A 261 -14.35 -7.15 -17.56
N ASP A 262 -14.92 -7.06 -18.74
CA ASP A 262 -14.64 -8.01 -19.81
C ASP A 262 -13.14 -8.00 -20.12
N ARG A 263 -12.50 -9.17 -20.00
CA ARG A 263 -11.07 -9.37 -20.19
C ARG A 263 -10.18 -8.44 -19.36
N MET A 264 -10.64 -8.05 -18.14
CA MET A 264 -9.92 -7.08 -17.32
C MET A 264 -10.05 -7.36 -15.82
N LEU A 265 -8.92 -7.28 -15.10
CA LEU A 265 -8.85 -7.25 -13.64
C LEU A 265 -8.08 -6.03 -13.16
N VAL A 266 -8.36 -5.57 -11.95
CA VAL A 266 -7.69 -4.42 -11.32
C VAL A 266 -7.22 -4.80 -9.93
N ILE A 267 -5.93 -4.61 -9.61
CA ILE A 267 -5.33 -5.04 -8.34
C ILE A 267 -4.60 -3.91 -7.61
N GLY A 268 -4.40 -4.08 -6.32
CA GLY A 268 -3.60 -3.17 -5.48
C GLY A 268 -4.13 -1.74 -5.46
N ASP A 269 -3.23 -0.76 -5.48
CA ASP A 269 -3.58 0.67 -5.45
C ASP A 269 -4.42 1.09 -6.66
N ALA A 270 -4.26 0.43 -7.81
CA ALA A 270 -5.08 0.66 -8.99
C ALA A 270 -6.55 0.26 -8.76
N ALA A 271 -6.81 -0.70 -7.86
CA ALA A 271 -8.12 -1.07 -7.36
C ALA A 271 -8.55 -0.25 -6.12
N GLY A 272 -7.66 0.58 -5.57
CA GLY A 272 -7.88 1.31 -4.33
C GLY A 272 -7.86 0.42 -3.08
N LEU A 273 -7.24 -0.78 -3.16
CA LEU A 273 -7.14 -1.73 -2.06
C LEU A 273 -5.94 -1.39 -1.17
N VAL A 274 -6.08 -0.34 -0.39
CA VAL A 274 -5.08 0.22 0.53
C VAL A 274 -5.72 0.37 1.91
N LYS A 275 -4.94 0.19 2.99
CA LYS A 275 -5.41 0.40 4.37
C LYS A 275 -5.99 1.81 4.54
N PRO A 276 -7.27 1.97 4.80
CA PRO A 276 -7.86 3.29 5.01
C PRO A 276 -7.24 4.07 6.18
N THR A 277 -6.76 3.38 7.22
CA THR A 277 -6.17 4.00 8.41
C THR A 277 -4.75 4.49 8.19
N THR A 278 -3.86 3.66 7.63
CA THR A 278 -2.40 3.92 7.59
C THR A 278 -1.83 4.11 6.20
N GLY A 279 -2.61 3.86 5.14
CA GLY A 279 -2.12 3.96 3.77
C GLY A 279 -1.20 2.82 3.33
N GLY A 280 -1.09 1.75 4.11
CA GLY A 280 -0.26 0.58 3.75
C GLY A 280 -0.88 -0.21 2.59
N GLY A 281 -0.24 -0.21 1.40
CA GLY A 281 -0.78 -0.83 0.18
C GLY A 281 -0.13 -2.16 -0.20
N ILE A 282 1.16 -2.38 0.11
CA ILE A 282 1.92 -3.54 -0.43
C ILE A 282 1.28 -4.88 -0.04
N HIS A 283 0.94 -5.08 1.25
CA HIS A 283 0.30 -6.31 1.72
C HIS A 283 -0.99 -6.60 0.94
N TYR A 284 -1.89 -5.64 0.86
CA TYR A 284 -3.18 -5.82 0.17
C TYR A 284 -3.04 -5.90 -1.35
N SER A 285 -2.01 -5.26 -1.91
CA SER A 285 -1.67 -5.44 -3.32
C SER A 285 -1.27 -6.88 -3.63
N ILE A 286 -0.51 -7.52 -2.74
CA ILE A 286 -0.11 -8.93 -2.86
C ILE A 286 -1.31 -9.86 -2.63
N VAL A 287 -2.14 -9.61 -1.60
CA VAL A 287 -3.38 -10.38 -1.37
C VAL A 287 -4.29 -10.33 -2.60
N SER A 288 -4.57 -9.14 -3.11
CA SER A 288 -5.42 -8.98 -4.28
C SER A 288 -4.83 -9.63 -5.53
N ALA A 289 -3.49 -9.58 -5.69
CA ALA A 289 -2.77 -10.22 -6.77
C ALA A 289 -2.88 -11.76 -6.71
N ALA A 290 -2.79 -12.35 -5.52
CA ALA A 290 -2.96 -13.78 -5.32
C ALA A 290 -4.35 -14.24 -5.74
N LEU A 291 -5.40 -13.57 -5.24
CA LEU A 291 -6.79 -13.88 -5.56
C LEU A 291 -7.10 -13.67 -7.06
N ALA A 292 -6.57 -12.59 -7.64
CA ALA A 292 -6.73 -12.32 -9.07
C ALA A 292 -6.04 -13.37 -9.94
N ALA A 293 -4.87 -13.86 -9.53
CA ALA A 293 -4.15 -14.92 -10.25
C ALA A 293 -4.94 -16.23 -10.26
N ASP A 294 -5.53 -16.62 -9.12
CA ASP A 294 -6.32 -17.84 -9.02
C ASP A 294 -7.53 -17.78 -9.96
N VAL A 295 -8.30 -16.68 -9.94
CA VAL A 295 -9.45 -16.49 -10.85
C VAL A 295 -9.03 -16.40 -12.32
N ALA A 296 -7.89 -15.72 -12.60
CA ALA A 296 -7.40 -15.60 -13.97
C ALA A 296 -7.01 -16.98 -14.57
N VAL A 297 -6.36 -17.86 -13.79
CA VAL A 297 -6.01 -19.22 -14.24
C VAL A 297 -7.25 -20.04 -14.59
N GLU A 298 -8.25 -20.04 -13.72
CA GLU A 298 -9.52 -20.75 -13.94
C GLU A 298 -10.28 -20.20 -15.16
N ALA A 299 -10.38 -18.89 -15.28
CA ALA A 299 -11.07 -18.21 -16.39
C ALA A 299 -10.37 -18.46 -17.73
N LEU A 300 -9.03 -18.44 -17.75
CA LEU A 300 -8.22 -18.74 -18.96
C LEU A 300 -8.36 -20.20 -19.38
N ALA A 301 -8.37 -21.14 -18.43
CA ALA A 301 -8.54 -22.58 -18.70
C ALA A 301 -9.93 -22.88 -19.26
N ALA A 302 -10.95 -22.19 -18.77
CA ALA A 302 -12.33 -22.32 -19.25
C ALA A 302 -12.62 -21.51 -20.52
N ASP A 303 -11.68 -20.70 -20.99
CA ASP A 303 -11.84 -19.69 -22.05
C ASP A 303 -13.02 -18.73 -21.83
N ARG A 304 -13.30 -18.39 -20.56
CA ARG A 304 -14.38 -17.51 -20.14
C ARG A 304 -13.82 -16.27 -19.45
N LEU A 305 -13.65 -15.19 -20.21
CA LEU A 305 -13.02 -13.95 -19.76
C LEU A 305 -14.01 -12.76 -19.75
N ASP A 306 -15.30 -13.08 -19.74
CA ASP A 306 -16.37 -12.11 -19.58
C ASP A 306 -16.43 -11.53 -18.14
N ALA A 307 -17.07 -10.37 -18.00
CA ALA A 307 -17.20 -9.67 -16.71
C ALA A 307 -17.92 -10.54 -15.66
N GLU A 308 -18.88 -11.38 -16.04
CA GLU A 308 -19.60 -12.24 -15.11
C GLU A 308 -18.64 -13.25 -14.46
N THR A 309 -17.85 -13.94 -15.27
CA THR A 309 -16.83 -14.91 -14.80
C THR A 309 -15.78 -14.21 -13.94
N LEU A 310 -15.21 -13.10 -14.42
CA LEU A 310 -14.15 -12.35 -13.70
C LEU A 310 -14.63 -11.64 -12.43
N SER A 311 -15.95 -11.47 -12.26
CA SER A 311 -16.54 -10.95 -10.99
C SER A 311 -16.22 -11.84 -9.78
N ALA A 312 -15.84 -13.10 -9.99
CA ALA A 312 -15.37 -14.00 -8.93
C ALA A 312 -14.20 -13.40 -8.15
N TYR A 313 -13.31 -12.66 -8.80
CA TYR A 313 -12.21 -11.95 -8.14
C TYR A 313 -12.73 -10.90 -7.15
N GLU A 314 -13.71 -10.10 -7.54
CA GLU A 314 -14.27 -9.10 -6.63
C GLU A 314 -14.97 -9.76 -5.44
N ARG A 315 -15.70 -10.83 -5.65
CA ARG A 315 -16.31 -11.60 -4.55
C ARG A 315 -15.24 -12.15 -3.61
N ALA A 316 -14.14 -12.70 -4.15
CA ALA A 316 -13.06 -13.25 -3.34
C ALA A 316 -12.41 -12.21 -2.44
N TRP A 317 -11.96 -11.07 -3.00
CA TRP A 317 -11.32 -10.05 -2.16
C TRP A 317 -12.31 -9.37 -1.21
N ARG A 318 -13.59 -9.21 -1.57
CA ARG A 318 -14.61 -8.69 -0.65
C ARG A 318 -14.84 -9.65 0.52
N THR A 319 -14.87 -10.93 0.29
CA THR A 319 -15.01 -11.94 1.34
C THR A 319 -13.84 -11.86 2.33
N GLU A 320 -12.61 -11.66 1.85
CA GLU A 320 -11.41 -11.62 2.71
C GLU A 320 -11.22 -10.25 3.39
N LEU A 321 -11.50 -9.13 2.69
CA LEU A 321 -11.03 -7.81 3.12
C LEU A 321 -12.15 -6.81 3.46
N ALA A 322 -13.42 -7.02 3.04
CA ALA A 322 -14.44 -5.98 3.12
C ALA A 322 -14.71 -5.52 4.56
N GLU A 323 -14.85 -6.45 5.50
CA GLU A 323 -15.14 -6.13 6.90
C GLU A 323 -13.96 -5.38 7.58
N GLU A 324 -12.73 -5.73 7.20
CA GLU A 324 -11.53 -5.04 7.69
C GLU A 324 -11.48 -3.60 7.14
N PHE A 325 -11.69 -3.43 5.84
CA PHE A 325 -11.69 -2.11 5.22
C PHE A 325 -12.84 -1.23 5.70
N GLU A 326 -14.01 -1.81 5.97
CA GLU A 326 -15.14 -1.07 6.51
C GLU A 326 -14.84 -0.53 7.92
N ALA A 327 -14.36 -1.38 8.81
CA ALA A 327 -13.96 -0.98 10.16
C ALA A 327 -12.87 0.12 10.13
N GLN A 328 -11.89 -0.01 9.24
CA GLN A 328 -10.85 0.99 9.08
C GLN A 328 -11.37 2.32 8.52
N ARG A 329 -12.34 2.29 7.60
CA ARG A 329 -12.98 3.50 7.08
C ARG A 329 -13.80 4.22 8.15
N GLU A 330 -14.57 3.47 8.94
CA GLU A 330 -15.32 4.01 10.08
C GLU A 330 -14.38 4.69 11.09
N LEU A 331 -13.31 4.00 11.51
CA LEU A 331 -12.33 4.60 12.40
C LEU A 331 -11.74 5.88 11.81
N ARG A 332 -11.42 5.86 10.50
CA ARG A 332 -10.87 7.02 9.83
C ARG A 332 -11.84 8.20 9.83
N GLN A 333 -13.13 7.98 9.54
CA GLN A 333 -14.16 9.01 9.58
C GLN A 333 -14.22 9.67 10.97
N VAL A 334 -14.23 8.85 12.02
CA VAL A 334 -14.19 9.36 13.40
C VAL A 334 -12.88 10.10 13.68
N ALA A 335 -11.73 9.53 13.34
CA ALA A 335 -10.43 10.14 13.59
C ALA A 335 -10.25 11.50 12.89
N THR A 336 -10.80 11.65 11.68
CA THR A 336 -10.74 12.95 10.95
C THR A 336 -11.62 14.04 11.53
N SER A 337 -12.63 13.70 12.32
CA SER A 337 -13.49 14.65 13.04
C SER A 337 -12.97 15.02 14.42
N LEU A 338 -11.93 14.32 14.94
CA LEU A 338 -11.34 14.63 16.24
C LEU A 338 -10.62 15.99 16.23
N SER A 339 -10.91 16.83 17.19
CA SER A 339 -10.07 17.99 17.50
C SER A 339 -8.75 17.56 18.15
N ASP A 340 -7.72 18.41 18.09
CA ASP A 340 -6.43 18.14 18.75
C ASP A 340 -6.60 17.85 20.23
N LYS A 341 -7.48 18.58 20.92
CA LYS A 341 -7.83 18.33 22.34
C LYS A 341 -8.45 16.94 22.56
N ALA A 342 -9.28 16.47 21.65
CA ALA A 342 -9.88 15.14 21.76
C ALA A 342 -8.84 14.05 21.51
N ILE A 343 -7.89 14.28 20.60
CA ILE A 343 -6.76 13.38 20.38
C ILE A 343 -5.88 13.32 21.64
N ASP A 344 -5.54 14.46 22.24
CA ASP A 344 -4.78 14.52 23.51
C ASP A 344 -5.49 13.72 24.62
N SER A 345 -6.81 13.94 24.79
CA SER A 345 -7.59 13.18 25.78
C SER A 345 -7.58 11.67 25.52
N PHE A 346 -7.52 11.24 24.27
CA PHE A 346 -7.38 9.82 23.94
C PHE A 346 -6.01 9.27 24.33
N PHE A 347 -4.96 10.05 24.16
CA PHE A 347 -3.60 9.71 24.59
C PHE A 347 -3.46 9.67 26.13
N GLU A 348 -4.04 10.63 26.83
CA GLU A 348 -4.13 10.62 28.31
C GLU A 348 -4.80 9.34 28.81
N LEU A 349 -5.87 8.92 28.15
CA LEU A 349 -6.58 7.70 28.49
C LEU A 349 -5.70 6.44 28.34
N ALA A 350 -4.76 6.44 27.40
CA ALA A 350 -3.82 5.32 27.24
C ALA A 350 -2.90 5.14 28.47
N HIS A 351 -2.65 6.21 29.26
CA HIS A 351 -1.85 6.15 30.47
C HIS A 351 -2.67 5.77 31.73
N THR A 352 -3.98 5.99 31.74
CA THR A 352 -4.79 5.94 32.95
C THR A 352 -5.81 4.80 33.00
N ASP A 353 -6.43 4.43 31.89
CA ASP A 353 -7.66 3.61 31.87
C ASP A 353 -7.55 2.24 31.22
N GLY A 354 -6.37 1.64 31.18
CA GLY A 354 -6.23 0.26 30.74
C GLY A 354 -6.39 0.01 29.24
N ILE A 355 -6.31 1.06 28.39
CA ILE A 355 -6.31 0.92 26.93
C ILE A 355 -5.12 0.08 26.45
N MET A 356 -3.94 0.24 27.04
CA MET A 356 -2.76 -0.49 26.63
C MET A 356 -2.87 -2.02 26.71
N PRO A 357 -3.51 -2.63 27.71
CA PRO A 357 -3.84 -4.06 27.68
C PRO A 357 -4.69 -4.47 26.47
N ILE A 358 -5.68 -3.65 26.10
CA ILE A 358 -6.51 -3.88 24.91
C ILE A 358 -5.65 -3.83 23.64
N VAL A 359 -4.80 -2.81 23.52
CA VAL A 359 -3.87 -2.67 22.39
C VAL A 359 -2.97 -3.89 22.28
N ARG A 360 -2.34 -4.33 23.36
CA ARG A 360 -1.45 -5.51 23.37
C ARG A 360 -2.17 -6.78 22.95
N ALA A 361 -3.42 -6.96 23.37
CA ALA A 361 -4.20 -8.14 23.05
C ALA A 361 -4.71 -8.16 21.60
N THR A 362 -5.06 -7.00 21.04
CA THR A 362 -5.85 -6.92 19.80
C THR A 362 -5.18 -6.20 18.63
N ALA A 363 -4.12 -5.41 18.87
CA ALA A 363 -3.42 -4.74 17.78
C ALA A 363 -2.69 -5.77 16.89
N ARG A 364 -2.93 -5.67 15.60
CA ARG A 364 -2.24 -6.42 14.55
C ARG A 364 -1.82 -5.45 13.46
N PHE A 365 -0.71 -5.73 12.79
CA PHE A 365 -0.17 -4.79 11.80
C PHE A 365 -1.06 -4.68 10.55
N ASN A 366 -1.63 -5.77 10.09
CA ASN A 366 -2.48 -5.80 8.90
C ASN A 366 -3.98 -5.75 9.21
N GLU A 367 -4.40 -6.17 10.40
CA GLU A 367 -5.79 -6.29 10.80
C GLU A 367 -6.08 -5.35 11.97
N HIS A 368 -6.79 -4.26 11.72
CA HIS A 368 -7.12 -3.26 12.74
C HIS A 368 -8.51 -3.44 13.34
N ARG A 369 -9.40 -4.20 12.68
CA ARG A 369 -10.78 -4.43 13.10
C ARG A 369 -10.92 -4.95 14.54
N PRO A 370 -10.10 -5.94 15.02
CA PRO A 370 -10.19 -6.40 16.41
C PRO A 370 -9.92 -5.28 17.42
N LEU A 371 -8.88 -4.46 17.18
CA LEU A 371 -8.57 -3.30 18.01
C LEU A 371 -9.69 -2.25 17.95
N ILE A 372 -10.16 -1.91 16.76
CA ILE A 372 -11.22 -0.93 16.55
C ILE A 372 -12.47 -1.34 17.32
N ARG A 373 -12.92 -2.58 17.18
CA ARG A 373 -14.09 -3.11 17.90
C ARG A 373 -13.90 -3.09 19.42
N ALA A 374 -12.70 -3.40 19.91
CA ALA A 374 -12.39 -3.38 21.33
C ALA A 374 -12.43 -1.94 21.90
N LEU A 375 -11.88 -0.95 21.18
CA LEU A 375 -11.91 0.45 21.56
C LEU A 375 -13.34 1.01 21.59
N PHE A 376 -14.19 0.68 20.61
CA PHE A 376 -15.61 1.07 20.62
C PHE A 376 -16.43 0.42 21.75
N LYS A 377 -15.99 -0.73 22.26
CA LYS A 377 -16.61 -1.39 23.45
C LYS A 377 -16.10 -0.80 24.76
N HIS A 378 -14.93 -0.16 24.79
CA HIS A 378 -14.35 0.42 26.00
C HIS A 378 -15.04 1.74 26.37
N PRO A 379 -15.75 1.87 27.50
CA PRO A 379 -16.64 3.00 27.76
C PRO A 379 -15.97 4.38 27.76
N PRO A 380 -14.76 4.60 28.33
CA PRO A 380 -14.05 5.85 28.24
C PRO A 380 -13.65 6.22 26.80
N ALA A 381 -13.05 5.28 26.03
CA ALA A 381 -12.66 5.50 24.65
C ALA A 381 -13.88 5.82 23.79
N ARG A 382 -14.96 5.04 23.95
CA ARG A 382 -16.22 5.27 23.24
C ARG A 382 -16.77 6.66 23.45
N ARG A 383 -16.73 7.21 24.69
CA ARG A 383 -17.20 8.57 24.98
C ARG A 383 -16.46 9.64 24.18
N ILE A 384 -15.14 9.51 24.02
CA ILE A 384 -14.35 10.45 23.22
C ILE A 384 -14.71 10.33 21.74
N LEU A 385 -14.76 9.09 21.22
CA LEU A 385 -15.07 8.81 19.82
C LEU A 385 -16.48 9.29 19.44
N PHE A 386 -17.49 9.05 20.27
CA PHE A 386 -18.87 9.48 20.00
C PHE A 386 -19.06 10.99 20.08
N ARG A 387 -18.39 11.69 21.01
CA ARG A 387 -18.44 13.16 21.05
C ARG A 387 -17.94 13.80 19.76
N ALA A 388 -16.93 13.21 19.14
CA ALA A 388 -16.40 13.67 17.87
C ALA A 388 -17.35 13.43 16.68
N MET A 389 -18.21 12.42 16.75
CA MET A 389 -19.22 12.15 15.72
C MET A 389 -20.43 13.08 15.78
N MET A 390 -20.65 13.73 16.94
CA MET A 390 -21.77 14.63 17.21
C MET A 390 -21.41 16.12 17.07
N ALA A 391 -20.12 16.43 16.92
CA ALA A 391 -19.60 17.79 16.74
C ALA A 391 -19.36 18.11 15.25
#